data_091ac994ffe2525a85311c02fa83adca
#
_entry.id   091ac994ffe2525a85311c02fa83adca
#
_cell.length_a   1.000
_cell.length_b   1.000
_cell.length_c   1.000
_cell.angle_alpha   90.00
_cell.angle_beta   90.00
_cell.angle_gamma   90.00
#
_symmetry.space_group_name_H-M   'P 1'
#
loop_
_entity.id
_entity.type
_entity.pdbx_description
1 polymer ?
#
loop_
_entity_poly.entity_id
_entity_poly.type
_entity_poly.pdbx_seq_one_letter_code
_entity_poly.pdbx_strand_id
1 'polypeptide(L)'
;LRRRQRQMCIRDRLDTVVALMAGFIIIPACFAYGIEPGAGPSLIFITIPNIFAQVAGGRVWGGLFFLFLSFAAFTTLVAVFENIISFDIDLFGWSRKKSTLVSLILIIILSMPCVMGFNVLAGFTPLGEGSTIMDLEDFIVSNNLLPLGSLGYVLFCTKKNGWGWNSF
;
A
#
# COMPACT_ATOMS: atom_id res chain seq x y z
N LEU A 1 -10.14 23.06 -13.58
CA LEU A 1 -11.03 22.07 -12.97
C LEU A 1 -11.33 20.89 -13.92
N ARG A 2 -11.89 21.12 -15.11
CA ARG A 2 -12.21 20.05 -16.08
C ARG A 2 -11.03 19.15 -16.48
N ARG A 3 -9.83 19.68 -16.63
CA ARG A 3 -8.65 18.90 -17.05
C ARG A 3 -8.15 17.97 -15.94
N ARG A 4 -8.16 18.42 -14.68
CA ARG A 4 -7.80 17.60 -13.51
C ARG A 4 -8.82 16.48 -13.25
N GLN A 5 -10.11 16.79 -13.36
CA GLN A 5 -11.17 15.77 -13.23
C GLN A 5 -11.06 14.69 -14.32
N ARG A 6 -10.80 15.07 -15.57
CA ARG A 6 -10.60 14.10 -16.66
C ARG A 6 -9.39 13.21 -16.43
N GLN A 7 -8.28 13.75 -15.90
CA GLN A 7 -7.10 12.96 -15.56
C GLN A 7 -7.35 12.00 -14.40
N MET A 8 -8.11 12.38 -13.39
CA MET A 8 -8.52 11.47 -12.29
C MET A 8 -9.37 10.32 -12.83
N CYS A 9 -10.41 10.60 -13.61
CA CYS A 9 -11.26 9.57 -14.20
C CYS A 9 -10.49 8.58 -15.10
N ILE A 10 -9.49 9.04 -15.84
CA ILE A 10 -8.66 8.16 -16.68
C ILE A 10 -7.78 7.26 -15.80
N ARG A 11 -7.18 7.79 -14.74
CA ARG A 11 -6.40 7.00 -13.78
C ARG A 11 -7.24 5.92 -13.13
N ASP A 12 -8.39 6.28 -12.57
CA ASP A 12 -9.28 5.34 -11.89
C ASP A 12 -9.72 4.20 -12.82
N ARG A 13 -10.01 4.51 -14.09
CA ARG A 13 -10.36 3.48 -15.07
C ARG A 13 -9.18 2.57 -15.40
N LEU A 14 -7.99 3.13 -15.58
CA LEU A 14 -6.79 2.35 -15.85
C LEU A 14 -6.45 1.44 -14.65
N ASP A 15 -6.50 1.98 -13.44
CA ASP A 15 -6.23 1.22 -12.23
C ASP A 15 -7.23 0.06 -12.06
N THR A 16 -8.51 0.30 -12.31
CA THR A 16 -9.54 -0.74 -12.27
C THR A 16 -9.29 -1.85 -13.31
N VAL A 17 -8.98 -1.46 -14.56
CA VAL A 17 -8.70 -2.45 -15.62
C VAL A 17 -7.46 -3.28 -15.28
N VAL A 18 -6.39 -2.64 -14.84
CA VAL A 18 -5.14 -3.33 -14.46
C VAL A 18 -5.39 -4.27 -13.28
N ALA A 19 -6.14 -3.85 -12.25
CA ALA A 19 -6.47 -4.69 -11.10
C ALA A 19 -7.30 -5.91 -11.49
N LEU A 20 -8.30 -5.75 -12.36
CA LEU A 20 -9.10 -6.86 -12.88
C LEU A 20 -8.25 -7.82 -13.70
N MET A 21 -7.41 -7.33 -14.59
CA MET A 21 -6.50 -8.17 -15.39
C MET A 21 -5.51 -8.93 -14.50
N ALA A 22 -4.94 -8.29 -13.49
CA ALA A 22 -4.06 -8.95 -12.53
C ALA A 22 -4.80 -10.07 -11.77
N GLY A 23 -6.04 -9.83 -11.32
CA GLY A 23 -6.87 -10.85 -10.68
C GLY A 23 -7.15 -12.04 -11.61
N PHE A 24 -7.51 -11.78 -12.87
CA PHE A 24 -7.75 -12.84 -13.86
C PHE A 24 -6.51 -13.66 -14.21
N ILE A 25 -5.31 -13.14 -14.00
CA ILE A 25 -4.06 -13.86 -14.23
C ILE A 25 -3.64 -14.62 -12.96
N ILE A 26 -3.63 -13.94 -11.82
CA ILE A 26 -3.07 -14.48 -10.56
C ILE A 26 -3.96 -15.57 -9.98
N ILE A 27 -5.28 -15.36 -9.92
CA ILE A 27 -6.19 -16.32 -9.29
C ILE A 27 -6.19 -17.67 -10.00
N PRO A 28 -6.37 -17.74 -11.34
CA PRO A 28 -6.28 -19.04 -12.03
C PRO A 28 -4.88 -19.67 -11.95
N ALA A 29 -3.81 -18.86 -11.92
CA ALA A 29 -2.45 -19.39 -11.76
C ALA A 29 -2.28 -20.04 -10.37
N CYS A 30 -2.80 -19.45 -9.29
CA CYS A 30 -2.77 -20.06 -7.97
C CYS A 30 -3.46 -21.44 -7.97
N PHE A 31 -4.65 -21.54 -8.55
CA PHE A 31 -5.36 -22.81 -8.66
C PHE A 31 -4.64 -23.85 -9.55
N ALA A 32 -4.06 -23.41 -10.66
CA ALA A 32 -3.32 -24.30 -11.57
C ALA A 32 -2.07 -24.91 -10.91
N TYR A 33 -1.43 -24.17 -10.01
CA TYR A 33 -0.23 -24.64 -9.29
C TYR A 33 -0.52 -25.15 -7.88
N GLY A 34 -1.80 -25.22 -7.46
CA GLY A 34 -2.20 -25.73 -6.14
C GLY A 34 -1.71 -24.85 -4.98
N ILE A 35 -1.54 -23.54 -5.21
CA ILE A 35 -1.11 -22.58 -4.22
C ILE A 35 -2.33 -21.80 -3.72
N GLU A 36 -2.51 -21.74 -2.41
CA GLU A 36 -3.60 -20.93 -1.86
C GLU A 36 -3.38 -19.44 -2.17
N PRO A 37 -4.38 -18.75 -2.74
CA PRO A 37 -4.29 -17.32 -2.99
C PRO A 37 -4.32 -16.58 -1.65
N GLY A 38 -3.14 -16.16 -1.17
CA GLY A 38 -3.03 -15.29 -0.01
C GLY A 38 -3.73 -13.94 -0.27
N ALA A 39 -4.14 -13.28 0.80
CA ALA A 39 -4.69 -11.93 0.73
C ALA A 39 -3.64 -10.90 1.14
N GLY A 40 -3.74 -9.69 0.60
CA GLY A 40 -2.87 -8.58 0.98
C GLY A 40 -1.40 -8.75 0.57
N PRO A 41 -0.46 -8.29 1.40
CA PRO A 41 0.97 -8.32 1.10
C PRO A 41 1.55 -9.72 0.89
N SER A 42 1.00 -10.75 1.54
CA SER A 42 1.44 -12.14 1.42
C SER A 42 1.29 -12.67 -0.01
N LEU A 43 0.31 -12.19 -0.77
CA LEU A 43 0.14 -12.52 -2.18
C LEU A 43 1.37 -12.16 -3.00
N ILE A 44 1.94 -10.98 -2.78
CA ILE A 44 3.08 -10.47 -3.56
C ILE A 44 4.39 -11.14 -3.12
N PHE A 45 4.61 -11.31 -1.82
CA PHE A 45 5.91 -11.75 -1.29
C PHE A 45 6.03 -13.25 -1.09
N ILE A 46 4.92 -13.98 -1.00
CA ILE A 46 4.91 -15.43 -0.79
C ILE A 46 4.32 -16.15 -2.00
N THR A 47 3.10 -15.80 -2.41
CA THR A 47 2.37 -16.53 -3.44
C THR A 47 3.00 -16.36 -4.83
N ILE A 48 3.29 -15.14 -5.25
CA ILE A 48 3.84 -14.85 -6.59
C ILE A 48 5.24 -15.46 -6.78
N PRO A 49 6.21 -15.36 -5.85
CA PRO A 49 7.49 -16.05 -5.99
C PRO A 49 7.36 -17.56 -6.11
N ASN A 50 6.43 -18.19 -5.38
CA ASN A 50 6.17 -19.61 -5.47
C ASN A 50 5.62 -20.04 -6.85
N ILE A 51 4.76 -19.21 -7.44
CA ILE A 51 4.29 -19.43 -8.82
C ILE A 51 5.45 -19.35 -9.80
N PHE A 52 6.28 -18.31 -9.71
CA PHE A 52 7.44 -18.18 -10.61
C PHE A 52 8.47 -19.30 -10.44
N ALA A 53 8.61 -19.87 -9.24
CA ALA A 53 9.49 -21.00 -9.01
C ALA A 53 9.06 -22.26 -9.79
N GLN A 54 7.78 -22.41 -10.11
CA GLN A 54 7.21 -23.57 -10.83
C GLN A 54 7.11 -23.36 -12.35
N VAL A 55 7.19 -22.13 -12.83
CA VAL A 55 7.09 -21.78 -14.25
C VAL A 55 8.45 -21.94 -14.94
N ALA A 56 8.46 -22.50 -16.15
CA ALA A 56 9.66 -22.57 -17.00
C ALA A 56 10.16 -21.14 -17.32
N GLY A 57 11.42 -20.84 -16.97
CA GLY A 57 11.97 -19.48 -17.11
C GLY A 57 11.54 -18.50 -16.03
N GLY A 58 10.89 -18.96 -14.96
CA GLY A 58 10.35 -18.12 -13.90
C GLY A 58 11.38 -17.22 -13.20
N ARG A 59 12.67 -17.57 -13.22
CA ARG A 59 13.73 -16.69 -12.70
C ARG A 59 13.83 -15.37 -13.48
N VAL A 60 13.71 -15.42 -14.80
CA VAL A 60 13.81 -14.23 -15.64
C VAL A 60 12.53 -13.41 -15.52
N TRP A 61 11.37 -14.06 -15.65
CA TRP A 61 10.07 -13.40 -15.54
C TRP A 61 9.81 -12.84 -14.15
N GLY A 62 10.16 -13.60 -13.11
CA GLY A 62 10.09 -13.13 -11.73
C GLY A 62 11.01 -11.95 -11.45
N GLY A 63 12.25 -11.98 -11.96
CA GLY A 63 13.18 -10.88 -11.85
C GLY A 63 12.66 -9.60 -12.51
N LEU A 64 12.13 -9.68 -13.72
CA LEU A 64 11.50 -8.55 -14.41
C LEU A 64 10.28 -8.03 -13.66
N PHE A 65 9.41 -8.91 -13.18
CA PHE A 65 8.22 -8.54 -12.40
C PHE A 65 8.60 -7.74 -11.15
N PHE A 66 9.55 -8.25 -10.35
CA PHE A 66 9.97 -7.55 -9.12
C PHE A 66 10.73 -6.27 -9.42
N LEU A 67 11.46 -6.20 -10.52
CA LEU A 67 12.12 -4.97 -10.97
C LEU A 67 11.08 -3.88 -11.29
N PHE A 68 10.06 -4.20 -12.09
CA PHE A 68 8.98 -3.25 -12.39
C PHE A 68 8.17 -2.89 -11.16
N LEU A 69 7.89 -3.87 -10.28
CA LEU A 69 7.22 -3.62 -9.01
C LEU A 69 8.01 -2.64 -8.14
N SER A 70 9.34 -2.78 -8.10
CA SER A 70 10.21 -1.87 -7.35
C SER A 70 10.16 -0.44 -7.90
N PHE A 71 10.14 -0.26 -9.21
CA PHE A 71 9.96 1.06 -9.81
C PHE A 71 8.59 1.66 -9.51
N ALA A 72 7.53 0.86 -9.56
CA ALA A 72 6.18 1.30 -9.21
C ALA A 72 6.10 1.71 -7.73
N ALA A 73 6.65 0.90 -6.83
CA ALA A 73 6.72 1.19 -5.40
C ALA A 73 7.51 2.47 -5.12
N PHE A 74 8.64 2.67 -5.79
CA PHE A 74 9.47 3.86 -5.62
C PHE A 74 8.73 5.14 -6.03
N THR A 75 8.03 5.14 -7.16
CA THR A 75 7.24 6.31 -7.59
C THR A 75 6.12 6.64 -6.62
N THR A 76 5.44 5.63 -6.09
CA THR A 76 4.39 5.79 -5.07
C THR A 76 4.97 6.34 -3.76
N LEU A 77 6.11 5.81 -3.32
CA LEU A 77 6.81 6.27 -2.12
C LEU A 77 7.15 7.76 -2.22
N VAL A 78 7.71 8.21 -3.35
CA VAL A 78 8.03 9.63 -3.57
C VAL A 78 6.77 10.50 -3.47
N ALA A 79 5.65 10.06 -4.05
CA ALA A 79 4.39 10.81 -4.01
C ALA A 79 3.83 10.91 -2.58
N VAL A 80 3.88 9.83 -1.81
CA VAL A 80 3.44 9.81 -0.40
C VAL A 80 4.34 10.70 0.46
N PHE A 81 5.66 10.65 0.26
CA PHE A 81 6.62 11.50 0.95
C PHE A 81 6.34 12.99 0.72
N GLU A 82 6.09 13.38 -0.52
CA GLU A 82 5.78 14.77 -0.86
C GLU A 82 4.49 15.24 -0.18
N ASN A 83 3.47 14.37 -0.06
CA ASN A 83 2.24 14.67 0.68
C ASN A 83 2.52 14.88 2.17
N ILE A 84 3.32 14.01 2.80
CA ILE A 84 3.67 14.13 4.24
C ILE A 84 4.46 15.41 4.47
N ILE A 85 5.47 15.70 3.64
CA ILE A 85 6.28 16.91 3.75
C ILE A 85 5.43 18.17 3.61
N SER A 86 4.49 18.19 2.65
CA SER A 86 3.56 19.31 2.46
C SER A 86 2.68 19.52 3.69
N PHE A 87 2.16 18.42 4.25
CA PHE A 87 1.35 18.46 5.47
C PHE A 87 2.14 19.01 6.67
N ASP A 88 3.38 18.56 6.87
CA ASP A 88 4.25 19.02 7.95
C ASP A 88 4.59 20.52 7.83
N ILE A 89 4.82 20.99 6.61
CA ILE A 89 5.09 22.41 6.35
C ILE A 89 3.86 23.25 6.68
N ASP A 90 2.67 22.81 6.23
CA ASP A 90 1.42 23.54 6.42
C ASP A 90 0.96 23.55 7.88
N LEU A 91 1.17 22.45 8.61
CA LEU A 91 0.68 22.30 9.99
C LEU A 91 1.67 22.87 11.02
N PHE A 92 2.97 22.56 10.86
CA PHE A 92 4.01 22.89 11.84
C PHE A 92 4.87 24.09 11.43
N GLY A 93 4.72 24.60 10.20
CA GLY A 93 5.56 25.69 9.68
C GLY A 93 7.04 25.32 9.56
N TRP A 94 7.35 24.02 9.41
CA TRP A 94 8.72 23.55 9.34
C TRP A 94 9.36 23.90 7.99
N SER A 95 10.68 24.04 7.99
CA SER A 95 11.41 24.14 6.73
C SER A 95 11.40 22.77 6.01
N ARG A 96 11.36 22.78 4.67
CA ARG A 96 11.32 21.57 3.85
C ARG A 96 12.43 20.57 4.21
N LYS A 97 13.65 21.05 4.47
CA LYS A 97 14.77 20.20 4.88
C LYS A 97 14.54 19.49 6.21
N LYS A 98 13.97 20.18 7.19
CA LYS A 98 13.67 19.62 8.51
C LYS A 98 12.55 18.59 8.40
N SER A 99 11.47 18.90 7.71
CA SER A 99 10.35 17.97 7.49
C SER A 99 10.82 16.70 6.79
N THR A 100 11.58 16.84 5.69
CA THR A 100 12.13 15.68 4.96
C THR A 100 13.00 14.79 5.85
N LEU A 101 13.89 15.38 6.66
CA LEU A 101 14.76 14.59 7.53
C LEU A 101 13.99 13.83 8.62
N VAL A 102 13.06 14.52 9.27
CA VAL A 102 12.23 13.92 10.32
C VAL A 102 11.35 12.80 9.75
N SER A 103 10.67 13.04 8.63
CA SER A 103 9.84 12.03 7.97
C SER A 103 10.65 10.83 7.50
N LEU A 104 11.88 11.05 6.99
CA LEU A 104 12.77 9.97 6.59
C LEU A 104 13.15 9.07 7.79
N ILE A 105 13.57 9.68 8.90
CA ILE A 105 13.92 8.93 10.11
C ILE A 105 12.70 8.16 10.64
N LEU A 106 11.55 8.81 10.69
CA LEU A 106 10.30 8.18 11.16
C LEU A 106 9.92 6.97 10.32
N ILE A 107 9.99 7.07 8.99
CA ILE A 107 9.65 5.96 8.10
C ILE A 107 10.65 4.81 8.25
N ILE A 108 11.95 5.10 8.38
CA ILE A 108 12.95 4.06 8.63
C ILE A 108 12.64 3.33 9.94
N ILE A 109 12.32 4.05 11.02
CA ILE A 109 11.99 3.43 12.31
C ILE A 109 10.71 2.58 12.20
N LEU A 110 9.67 3.09 11.54
CA LEU A 110 8.41 2.38 11.39
C LEU A 110 8.50 1.17 10.44
N SER A 111 9.39 1.20 9.46
CA SER A 111 9.59 0.07 8.54
C SER A 111 10.46 -1.05 9.12
N MET A 112 11.23 -0.78 10.19
CA MET A 112 12.10 -1.79 10.82
C MET A 112 11.35 -3.03 11.31
N PRO A 113 10.23 -2.93 12.05
CA PRO A 113 9.50 -4.11 12.50
C PRO A 113 8.99 -4.97 11.33
N CYS A 114 8.54 -4.34 10.24
CA CYS A 114 8.10 -5.03 9.04
C CYS A 114 9.22 -5.87 8.41
N VAL A 115 10.42 -5.29 8.26
CA VAL A 115 11.59 -5.99 7.70
C VAL A 115 12.07 -7.11 8.64
N MET A 116 12.10 -6.86 9.94
CA MET A 116 12.49 -7.86 10.94
C MET A 116 11.48 -9.01 11.04
N GLY A 117 10.22 -8.77 10.73
CA GLY A 117 9.16 -9.79 10.70
C GLY A 117 9.42 -10.94 9.73
N PHE A 118 10.19 -10.70 8.67
CA PHE A 118 10.58 -11.76 7.73
C PHE A 118 11.86 -12.52 8.13
N ASN A 119 12.62 -12.04 9.09
CA ASN A 119 13.89 -12.63 9.50
C ASN A 119 13.90 -13.03 10.97
N VAL A 120 14.23 -12.07 11.85
CA VAL A 120 14.45 -12.31 13.27
C VAL A 120 13.15 -12.63 14.00
N LEU A 121 12.06 -12.01 13.59
CA LEU A 121 10.75 -12.14 14.21
C LEU A 121 9.79 -13.03 13.40
N ALA A 122 10.31 -13.86 12.49
CA ALA A 122 9.51 -14.78 11.67
C ALA A 122 8.69 -15.79 12.50
N GLY A 123 9.09 -16.07 13.74
CA GLY A 123 8.32 -16.90 14.66
C GLY A 123 7.22 -16.18 15.44
N PHE A 124 7.10 -14.87 15.29
CA PHE A 124 6.05 -14.09 15.94
C PHE A 124 4.84 -13.97 15.00
N THR A 125 3.79 -14.70 15.32
CA THR A 125 2.55 -14.77 14.54
C THR A 125 1.41 -14.08 15.28
N PRO A 126 1.27 -12.74 15.16
CA PRO A 126 0.35 -11.96 15.98
C PRO A 126 -1.13 -12.20 15.67
N LEU A 127 -1.46 -12.59 14.43
CA LEU A 127 -2.83 -12.82 13.97
C LEU A 127 -3.17 -14.31 13.79
N GLY A 128 -2.28 -15.23 14.20
CA GLY A 128 -2.45 -16.67 14.04
C GLY A 128 -1.35 -17.33 13.21
N GLU A 129 -1.40 -18.66 13.05
CA GLU A 129 -0.41 -19.43 12.31
C GLU A 129 -0.25 -18.95 10.88
N GLY A 130 0.97 -18.62 10.47
CA GLY A 130 1.30 -18.13 9.12
C GLY A 130 1.17 -16.61 8.93
N SER A 131 0.76 -15.85 9.96
CA SER A 131 0.73 -14.38 9.87
C SER A 131 2.12 -13.77 10.15
N THR A 132 2.40 -12.65 9.48
CA THR A 132 3.61 -11.87 9.66
C THR A 132 3.32 -10.56 10.38
N ILE A 133 4.37 -9.85 10.84
CA ILE A 133 4.21 -8.49 11.39
C ILE A 133 3.65 -7.53 10.33
N MET A 134 3.99 -7.73 9.06
CA MET A 134 3.44 -6.97 7.96
C MET A 134 1.91 -7.13 7.83
N ASP A 135 1.39 -8.33 8.05
CA ASP A 135 -0.07 -8.58 8.06
C ASP A 135 -0.74 -7.88 9.24
N LEU A 136 -0.07 -7.79 10.40
CA LEU A 136 -0.55 -7.02 11.54
C LEU A 136 -0.59 -5.51 11.24
N GLU A 137 0.46 -4.97 10.64
CA GLU A 137 0.51 -3.56 10.24
C GLU A 137 -0.58 -3.24 9.22
N ASP A 138 -0.75 -4.09 8.22
CA ASP A 138 -1.83 -3.95 7.23
C ASP A 138 -3.22 -4.03 7.88
N PHE A 139 -3.43 -4.96 8.80
CA PHE A 139 -4.69 -5.07 9.55
C PHE A 139 -5.00 -3.79 10.34
N ILE A 140 -4.02 -3.22 11.03
CA ILE A 140 -4.19 -1.97 11.80
C ILE A 140 -4.52 -0.81 10.86
N VAL A 141 -3.83 -0.68 9.75
CA VAL A 141 -4.03 0.43 8.82
C VAL A 141 -5.33 0.25 8.04
N SER A 142 -5.52 -0.89 7.39
CA SER A 142 -6.62 -1.11 6.46
C SER A 142 -7.97 -1.31 7.16
N ASN A 143 -7.99 -2.02 8.30
CA ASN A 143 -9.25 -2.34 8.99
C ASN A 143 -9.60 -1.36 10.12
N ASN A 144 -8.66 -0.57 10.62
CA ASN A 144 -8.91 0.37 11.71
C ASN A 144 -8.70 1.82 11.30
N LEU A 145 -7.50 2.19 10.86
CA LEU A 145 -7.16 3.59 10.61
C LEU A 145 -7.90 4.17 9.40
N LEU A 146 -8.01 3.42 8.30
CA LEU A 146 -8.72 3.89 7.10
C LEU A 146 -10.22 4.10 7.33
N PRO A 147 -10.97 3.15 7.93
CA PRO A 147 -12.39 3.37 8.25
C PRO A 147 -12.62 4.50 9.25
N LEU A 148 -11.78 4.59 10.29
CA LEU A 148 -11.87 5.68 11.27
C LEU A 148 -11.55 7.04 10.66
N GLY A 149 -10.56 7.10 9.78
CA GLY A 149 -10.22 8.30 9.02
C GLY A 149 -11.37 8.75 8.11
N SER A 150 -11.96 7.83 7.36
CA SER A 150 -13.12 8.12 6.50
C SER A 150 -14.33 8.60 7.30
N LEU A 151 -14.60 7.98 8.45
CA LEU A 151 -15.64 8.42 9.37
C LEU A 151 -15.36 9.85 9.90
N GLY A 152 -14.10 10.13 10.25
CA GLY A 152 -13.65 11.47 10.65
C GLY A 152 -13.92 12.52 9.57
N TYR A 153 -13.61 12.23 8.31
CA TYR A 153 -13.94 13.11 7.18
C TYR A 153 -15.43 13.33 7.00
N VAL A 154 -16.24 12.28 7.06
CA VAL A 154 -17.71 12.38 6.96
C VAL A 154 -18.25 13.24 8.10
N LEU A 155 -17.81 13.02 9.34
CA LEU A 155 -18.21 13.81 10.49
C LEU A 155 -17.80 15.28 10.36
N PHE A 156 -16.60 15.56 9.83
CA PHE A 156 -16.16 16.93 9.58
C PHE A 156 -16.99 17.62 8.50
N CYS A 157 -17.31 16.93 7.43
CA CYS A 157 -18.13 17.46 6.33
C CYS A 157 -19.59 17.71 6.76
N THR A 158 -20.14 16.90 7.68
CA THR A 158 -21.55 16.95 8.07
C THR A 158 -21.81 17.86 9.28
N LYS A 159 -20.83 18.06 10.17
CA LYS A 159 -20.99 18.90 11.36
C LYS A 159 -21.02 20.40 11.03
N LYS A 160 -21.86 21.15 11.79
CA LYS A 160 -21.94 22.63 11.68
C LYS A 160 -20.61 23.36 11.96
N ASN A 161 -19.73 22.76 12.76
CA ASN A 161 -18.39 23.30 13.05
C ASN A 161 -17.35 22.95 11.98
N GLY A 162 -17.70 22.15 10.97
CA GLY A 162 -16.92 21.87 9.77
C GLY A 162 -17.50 22.62 8.57
N TRP A 163 -17.51 21.98 7.41
CA TRP A 163 -18.10 22.60 6.21
C TRP A 163 -19.62 22.67 6.25
N GLY A 164 -20.30 21.74 6.96
CA GLY A 164 -21.76 21.69 7.06
C GLY A 164 -22.47 21.31 5.75
N TRP A 165 -23.68 20.79 5.88
CA TRP A 165 -24.50 20.39 4.73
C TRP A 165 -24.84 21.52 3.74
N ASN A 166 -24.84 22.76 4.21
CA ASN A 166 -25.23 23.93 3.40
C ASN A 166 -24.10 24.40 2.47
N SER A 167 -22.90 23.82 2.53
CA SER A 167 -21.74 24.17 1.70
C SER A 167 -21.55 23.19 0.53
N PHE A 168 -22.36 22.15 0.45
CA PHE A 168 -22.48 21.22 -0.65
C PHE A 168 -23.71 21.55 -1.49
#